data_34e74c81c156a84082467258e2f1acb2
#
_entry.id   34e74c81c156a84082467258e2f1acb2
#
_cell.length_a   1.000
_cell.length_b   1.000
_cell.length_c   1.000
_cell.angle_alpha   90.00
_cell.angle_beta   90.00
_cell.angle_gamma   90.00
#
_symmetry.space_group_name_H-M   'P 1'
#
loop_
_entity.id
_entity.type
_entity.pdbx_description
1 polymer ?
#
loop_
_entity_poly.entity_id
_entity_poly.type
_entity_poly.pdbx_seq_one_letter_code
_entity_poly.pdbx_strand_id
1 'polypeptide(L)'
;VTEVEAAHSAAAVEPAATAGRIVVDGRPVTFEPGDSVAVAILRAGEVPGRGGTLCLAGDCGNCVAQVDGIAYVRTCQTSARPGFGVVRHPADLMPPLPVVAMTDLGAPPVAPVVDLRHLEVEVAVVGGGSSGQAAAAEAEGHGKTVRILDAGSGEEVVAVYPGPLLVVRTATGMLHVHAHEIVVATGAAEIHPVCPGNRLAGLVTSRAAEALGAAGVDLGEAVAIGTSPAGVPATSVDGRLVRFEGDDAGRVRAVVTADPATGAETTTPADTVILGLGRSPRDLLARMAGAVPVRVVGEAAGDLPLPPAPTEGVVCGCMGTTVADLADAWDRGFTELELLKRASQACLGTCQGGACLPQVRSWIAARTGDVPDPFTARPASRQITLAEAAADGYVDAFRRTPLHDEHLAAGARMDRFGGWWRPWHYGDAVAEYWAVREGVSIGDVSTLGKLVVSGPDVVELLERLYPCHVADIKPGRSRYALLLNERGHVMDDGMILRESETRFVLSFTSGGAANAEMWVRDWIDTWGLRVHVLDRTMSLAAINVTGPLARTLLTRAGLADPPRFLGHVHADVAGVPCHVMRLSF
;
A
#
# COMPACT_ATOMS: atom_id res chain seq x y z
N VAL A 1 -17.64 11.53 -24.51
CA VAL A 1 -17.52 12.95 -24.90
C VAL A 1 -18.38 13.72 -23.93
N THR A 2 -17.78 14.30 -22.91
CA THR A 2 -18.46 15.22 -22.00
C THR A 2 -17.52 16.37 -21.70
N GLU A 3 -18.09 17.54 -21.76
CA GLU A 3 -17.54 18.86 -21.73
C GLU A 3 -16.49 19.09 -20.63
N VAL A 4 -15.33 19.60 -21.05
CA VAL A 4 -14.32 20.16 -20.17
C VAL A 4 -14.82 21.52 -19.72
N GLU A 5 -15.43 21.61 -18.55
CA GLU A 5 -15.61 22.87 -17.87
C GLU A 5 -14.29 23.33 -17.26
N ALA A 6 -13.69 24.34 -17.86
CA ALA A 6 -12.64 25.15 -17.26
C ALA A 6 -13.25 26.00 -16.13
N ALA A 7 -13.41 25.39 -14.95
CA ALA A 7 -13.80 26.13 -13.76
C ALA A 7 -12.53 26.58 -13.00
N HIS A 8 -12.19 27.85 -13.14
CA HIS A 8 -11.44 28.56 -12.10
C HIS A 8 -12.34 28.60 -10.85
N SER A 9 -12.29 27.53 -10.04
CA SER A 9 -12.86 27.55 -8.72
C SER A 9 -11.81 28.13 -7.78
N ALA A 10 -12.03 29.35 -7.36
CA ALA A 10 -11.36 29.90 -6.18
C ALA A 10 -11.53 28.87 -5.06
N ALA A 11 -10.42 28.36 -4.53
CA ALA A 11 -10.40 27.50 -3.35
C ALA A 11 -11.22 28.24 -2.29
N ALA A 12 -12.28 27.61 -1.81
CA ALA A 12 -12.98 28.05 -0.63
C ALA A 12 -11.96 28.02 0.52
N VAL A 13 -11.48 29.18 0.92
CA VAL A 13 -10.68 29.34 2.14
C VAL A 13 -11.59 28.85 3.25
N GLU A 14 -11.24 27.69 3.86
CA GLU A 14 -11.91 27.25 5.09
C GLU A 14 -11.90 28.44 6.07
N PRO A 15 -13.02 28.75 6.74
CA PRO A 15 -13.04 29.84 7.70
C PRO A 15 -11.94 29.60 8.73
N ALA A 16 -11.11 30.62 8.99
CA ALA A 16 -10.03 30.55 9.97
C ALA A 16 -10.56 29.90 11.24
N ALA A 17 -9.92 28.81 11.67
CA ALA A 17 -10.35 28.06 12.83
C ALA A 17 -10.46 29.03 14.02
N THR A 18 -11.63 29.12 14.63
CA THR A 18 -11.83 29.91 15.86
C THR A 18 -11.16 29.18 17.02
N ALA A 19 -10.58 29.92 17.97
CA ALA A 19 -10.07 29.36 19.23
C ALA A 19 -11.12 28.42 19.85
N GLY A 20 -10.69 27.27 20.37
CA GLY A 20 -11.60 26.27 20.84
C GLY A 20 -10.95 25.28 21.81
N ARG A 21 -11.61 24.14 22.00
CA ARG A 21 -11.10 23.06 22.85
C ARG A 21 -11.13 21.74 22.11
N ILE A 22 -10.04 20.97 22.24
CA ILE A 22 -9.97 19.55 21.94
C ILE A 22 -9.96 18.76 23.24
N VAL A 23 -10.26 17.46 23.20
CA VAL A 23 -10.24 16.58 24.38
C VAL A 23 -9.07 15.61 24.22
N VAL A 24 -8.06 15.70 25.08
CA VAL A 24 -6.87 14.85 25.05
C VAL A 24 -6.91 13.91 26.25
N ASP A 25 -6.97 12.60 26.02
CA ASP A 25 -7.09 11.56 27.06
C ASP A 25 -8.17 11.90 28.11
N GLY A 26 -9.34 12.39 27.63
CA GLY A 26 -10.48 12.77 28.46
C GLY A 26 -10.37 14.17 29.11
N ARG A 27 -9.29 14.93 28.90
CA ARG A 27 -9.09 16.28 29.46
C ARG A 27 -9.26 17.35 28.40
N PRO A 28 -9.95 18.47 28.67
CA PRO A 28 -10.08 19.57 27.73
C PRO A 28 -8.77 20.35 27.63
N VAL A 29 -8.30 20.54 26.40
CA VAL A 29 -7.11 21.33 26.04
C VAL A 29 -7.54 22.44 25.09
N THR A 30 -7.18 23.69 25.40
CA THR A 30 -7.46 24.86 24.57
C THR A 30 -6.45 24.95 23.43
N PHE A 31 -6.90 25.45 22.28
CA PHE A 31 -6.02 25.76 21.14
C PHE A 31 -6.33 27.15 20.58
N GLU A 32 -5.32 27.75 19.96
CA GLU A 32 -5.42 29.01 19.26
C GLU A 32 -5.64 28.80 17.75
N PRO A 33 -6.21 29.80 17.03
CA PRO A 33 -6.36 29.72 15.59
C PRO A 33 -5.02 29.43 14.90
N GLY A 34 -4.99 28.42 14.04
CA GLY A 34 -3.78 27.99 13.34
C GLY A 34 -2.94 26.94 14.07
N ASP A 35 -3.25 26.61 15.33
CA ASP A 35 -2.57 25.52 16.01
C ASP A 35 -2.85 24.17 15.32
N SER A 36 -1.82 23.34 15.19
CA SER A 36 -2.03 21.91 15.02
C SER A 36 -2.39 21.27 16.36
N VAL A 37 -2.97 20.07 16.32
CA VAL A 37 -3.26 19.29 17.54
C VAL A 37 -2.01 19.11 18.41
N ALA A 38 -0.82 18.88 17.80
CA ALA A 38 0.44 18.78 18.53
C ALA A 38 0.83 20.10 19.23
N VAL A 39 0.68 21.22 18.56
CA VAL A 39 0.99 22.55 19.11
C VAL A 39 0.07 22.88 20.29
N ALA A 40 -1.25 22.58 20.15
CA ALA A 40 -2.20 22.77 21.24
C ALA A 40 -1.84 21.95 22.49
N ILE A 41 -1.43 20.68 22.32
CA ILE A 41 -0.99 19.81 23.41
C ILE A 41 0.30 20.36 24.07
N LEU A 42 1.29 20.77 23.26
CA LEU A 42 2.54 21.36 23.75
C LEU A 42 2.29 22.66 24.51
N ARG A 43 1.40 23.53 24.02
CA ARG A 43 0.98 24.77 24.71
C ARG A 43 0.38 24.50 26.07
N ALA A 44 -0.30 23.37 26.27
CA ALA A 44 -0.81 22.94 27.56
C ALA A 44 0.27 22.32 28.48
N GLY A 45 1.54 22.33 28.06
CA GLY A 45 2.67 21.73 28.80
C GLY A 45 2.70 20.20 28.76
N GLU A 46 1.94 19.58 27.85
CA GLU A 46 1.88 18.12 27.69
C GLU A 46 2.67 17.65 26.46
N VAL A 47 2.88 16.33 26.34
CA VAL A 47 3.61 15.70 25.23
C VAL A 47 2.60 15.15 24.22
N PRO A 48 2.71 15.47 22.91
CA PRO A 48 1.70 15.07 21.93
C PRO A 48 1.74 13.58 21.56
N GLY A 49 2.77 12.85 21.95
CA GLY A 49 2.93 11.44 21.57
C GLY A 49 3.87 10.68 22.51
N ARG A 50 4.73 9.85 21.95
CA ARG A 50 5.56 8.86 22.67
C ARG A 50 6.90 9.40 23.22
N GLY A 51 7.11 10.70 23.23
CA GLY A 51 8.42 11.30 23.51
C GLY A 51 9.40 11.18 22.35
N GLY A 52 10.65 11.64 22.58
CA GLY A 52 11.68 11.78 21.56
C GLY A 52 11.57 13.10 20.80
N THR A 53 12.54 13.33 19.92
CA THR A 53 12.67 14.59 19.18
C THR A 53 11.44 14.88 18.31
N LEU A 54 10.80 16.03 18.51
CA LEU A 54 9.68 16.49 17.71
C LEU A 54 10.16 17.36 16.54
N CYS A 55 9.72 17.05 15.32
CA CYS A 55 10.08 17.83 14.12
C CYS A 55 9.01 18.82 13.68
N LEU A 56 7.75 18.66 14.10
CA LEU A 56 6.55 19.40 13.67
C LEU A 56 6.37 19.50 12.13
N ALA A 57 7.11 18.70 11.38
CA ALA A 57 7.12 18.68 9.91
C ALA A 57 6.65 17.34 9.31
N GLY A 58 6.09 16.45 10.15
CA GLY A 58 5.59 15.14 9.70
C GLY A 58 6.65 14.05 9.46
N ASP A 59 7.93 14.30 9.74
CA ASP A 59 9.02 13.38 9.40
C ASP A 59 9.26 12.28 10.45
N CYS A 60 9.06 12.57 11.75
CA CYS A 60 9.55 11.72 12.82
C CYS A 60 8.55 10.66 13.32
N GLY A 61 7.25 10.88 13.18
CA GLY A 61 6.23 10.01 13.76
C GLY A 61 6.12 10.04 15.29
N ASN A 62 6.85 10.92 15.99
CA ASN A 62 6.82 11.01 17.47
C ASN A 62 5.56 11.69 18.03
N CYS A 63 4.82 12.39 17.19
CA CYS A 63 3.57 13.05 17.55
C CYS A 63 2.31 12.26 17.15
N VAL A 64 2.43 11.00 16.73
CA VAL A 64 1.26 10.21 16.32
C VAL A 64 0.34 9.92 17.50
N ALA A 65 -0.97 10.06 17.27
CA ALA A 65 -2.03 9.76 18.22
C ALA A 65 -3.26 9.24 17.49
N GLN A 66 -4.25 8.76 18.21
CA GLN A 66 -5.58 8.54 17.69
C GLN A 66 -6.36 9.86 17.74
N VAL A 67 -6.94 10.27 16.62
CA VAL A 67 -7.81 11.46 16.53
C VAL A 67 -9.17 11.00 16.00
N ASP A 68 -10.24 11.27 16.73
CA ASP A 68 -11.62 10.84 16.42
C ASP A 68 -11.74 9.38 15.99
N GLY A 69 -11.07 8.49 16.71
CA GLY A 69 -11.09 7.05 16.45
C GLY A 69 -10.11 6.58 15.36
N ILE A 70 -9.48 7.49 14.61
CA ILE A 70 -8.47 7.14 13.59
C ILE A 70 -7.08 7.09 14.24
N ALA A 71 -6.47 5.92 14.28
CA ALA A 71 -5.13 5.71 14.84
C ALA A 71 -4.01 6.21 13.92
N TYR A 72 -2.84 6.45 14.47
CA TYR A 72 -1.62 6.88 13.77
C TYR A 72 -1.71 8.21 13.03
N VAL A 73 -2.64 9.07 13.42
CA VAL A 73 -2.73 10.44 12.89
C VAL A 73 -1.52 11.25 13.36
N ARG A 74 -0.87 11.95 12.43
CA ARG A 74 0.22 12.89 12.75
C ARG A 74 -0.36 14.19 13.27
N THR A 75 -0.39 14.34 14.57
CA THR A 75 -1.01 15.50 15.23
C THR A 75 -0.33 16.83 14.87
N CYS A 76 0.94 16.81 14.48
CA CYS A 76 1.64 18.03 13.99
C CYS A 76 1.20 18.47 12.58
N GLN A 77 0.56 17.60 11.81
CA GLN A 77 0.04 17.87 10.47
C GLN A 77 -1.48 17.95 10.45
N THR A 78 -2.11 17.93 11.62
CA THR A 78 -3.57 17.96 11.78
C THR A 78 -3.96 19.26 12.46
N SER A 79 -4.68 20.13 11.76
CA SER A 79 -5.20 21.38 12.35
C SER A 79 -6.15 21.07 13.50
N ALA A 80 -5.99 21.75 14.63
CA ALA A 80 -6.88 21.60 15.75
C ALA A 80 -8.28 22.14 15.40
N ARG A 81 -9.32 21.37 15.75
CA ARG A 81 -10.73 21.75 15.54
C ARG A 81 -11.54 21.52 16.82
N PRO A 82 -12.54 22.37 17.10
CA PRO A 82 -13.39 22.18 18.27
C PRO A 82 -14.03 20.79 18.29
N GLY A 83 -13.94 20.13 19.45
CA GLY A 83 -14.56 18.84 19.69
C GLY A 83 -13.72 17.62 19.30
N PHE A 84 -12.53 17.77 18.71
CA PHE A 84 -11.65 16.65 18.45
C PHE A 84 -11.36 15.85 19.71
N GLY A 85 -11.57 14.52 19.63
CA GLY A 85 -11.13 13.55 20.62
C GLY A 85 -9.75 13.01 20.25
N VAL A 86 -8.76 13.22 21.12
CA VAL A 86 -7.38 12.76 20.94
C VAL A 86 -7.03 11.76 22.03
N VAL A 87 -6.55 10.58 21.62
CA VAL A 87 -6.03 9.56 22.54
C VAL A 87 -4.59 9.29 22.16
N ARG A 88 -3.68 9.55 23.10
CA ARG A 88 -2.24 9.32 22.87
C ARG A 88 -1.95 7.82 22.80
N HIS A 89 -1.11 7.41 21.87
CA HIS A 89 -0.68 6.03 21.79
C HIS A 89 0.22 5.68 23.00
N PRO A 90 0.16 4.43 23.53
CA PRO A 90 1.08 3.97 24.55
C PRO A 90 2.55 4.17 24.16
N ALA A 91 3.42 4.41 25.13
CA ALA A 91 4.83 4.72 24.88
C ALA A 91 5.58 3.53 24.24
N ASP A 92 5.17 2.33 24.54
CA ASP A 92 5.90 1.10 24.27
C ASP A 92 5.46 0.36 23.02
N LEU A 93 4.23 0.55 22.48
CA LEU A 93 3.78 -0.21 21.33
C LEU A 93 2.62 0.43 20.56
N MET A 94 2.13 -0.31 19.58
CA MET A 94 0.93 -0.03 18.82
C MET A 94 -0.28 0.14 19.74
N PRO A 95 -1.24 1.01 19.41
CA PRO A 95 -2.49 1.09 20.17
C PRO A 95 -3.13 -0.29 20.20
N PRO A 96 -3.69 -0.72 21.34
CA PRO A 96 -4.39 -1.99 21.39
C PRO A 96 -5.55 -1.96 20.39
N LEU A 97 -5.74 -3.08 19.69
CA LEU A 97 -6.94 -3.25 18.88
C LEU A 97 -8.15 -3.14 19.79
N PRO A 98 -9.22 -2.43 19.37
CA PRO A 98 -10.45 -2.39 20.16
C PRO A 98 -10.93 -3.82 20.35
N VAL A 99 -11.11 -4.23 21.60
CA VAL A 99 -11.75 -5.50 21.95
C VAL A 99 -13.25 -5.31 21.74
N VAL A 100 -13.70 -5.40 20.51
CA VAL A 100 -15.12 -5.49 20.20
C VAL A 100 -15.47 -6.96 20.35
N ALA A 101 -16.32 -7.28 21.32
CA ALA A 101 -16.90 -8.62 21.39
C ALA A 101 -17.63 -8.87 20.07
N MET A 102 -17.35 -10.01 19.41
CA MET A 102 -17.95 -10.37 18.11
C MET A 102 -19.51 -10.37 18.14
N THR A 103 -20.09 -10.37 19.34
CA THR A 103 -21.54 -10.29 19.58
C THR A 103 -22.11 -8.87 19.51
N ASP A 104 -21.27 -7.83 19.58
CA ASP A 104 -21.68 -6.42 19.57
C ASP A 104 -21.35 -5.71 18.25
N LEU A 105 -21.08 -6.46 17.21
CA LEU A 105 -21.03 -5.89 15.85
C LEU A 105 -22.46 -5.53 15.45
N GLY A 106 -22.92 -4.36 15.88
CA GLY A 106 -24.07 -3.69 15.28
C GLY A 106 -23.89 -3.60 13.76
N ALA A 107 -24.90 -3.15 13.04
CA ALA A 107 -24.72 -2.88 11.61
C ALA A 107 -23.42 -2.10 11.42
N PRO A 108 -22.52 -2.56 10.52
CA PRO A 108 -21.25 -1.88 10.31
C PRO A 108 -21.53 -0.41 10.03
N PRO A 109 -20.79 0.53 10.68
CA PRO A 109 -20.97 1.94 10.37
C PRO A 109 -20.81 2.08 8.86
N VAL A 110 -21.74 2.79 8.23
CA VAL A 110 -21.64 3.10 6.80
C VAL A 110 -20.31 3.84 6.63
N ALA A 111 -19.36 3.21 5.96
CA ALA A 111 -18.06 3.81 5.72
C ALA A 111 -18.29 5.14 4.99
N PRO A 112 -17.66 6.25 5.43
CA PRO A 112 -17.79 7.50 4.72
C PRO A 112 -17.31 7.29 3.27
N VAL A 113 -18.13 7.71 2.31
CA VAL A 113 -17.73 7.73 0.91
C VAL A 113 -16.67 8.81 0.78
N VAL A 114 -15.46 8.40 0.40
CA VAL A 114 -14.37 9.34 0.10
C VAL A 114 -14.47 9.72 -1.36
N ASP A 115 -14.61 11.01 -1.62
CA ASP A 115 -14.64 11.54 -2.99
C ASP A 115 -13.29 11.31 -3.69
N LEU A 116 -13.32 10.89 -4.95
CA LEU A 116 -12.14 10.80 -5.80
C LEU A 116 -12.32 11.71 -7.02
N ARG A 117 -11.35 12.59 -7.21
CA ARG A 117 -11.27 13.46 -8.39
C ARG A 117 -10.04 13.10 -9.22
N HIS A 118 -10.12 13.36 -10.51
CA HIS A 118 -9.02 13.19 -11.46
C HIS A 118 -8.61 14.54 -12.03
N LEU A 119 -7.31 14.74 -12.20
CA LEU A 119 -6.73 15.93 -12.80
C LEU A 119 -5.63 15.51 -13.78
N GLU A 120 -5.63 16.09 -14.97
CA GLU A 120 -4.55 15.94 -15.94
C GLU A 120 -3.75 17.25 -16.01
N VAL A 121 -2.42 17.14 -15.94
CA VAL A 121 -1.50 18.28 -16.02
C VAL A 121 -0.25 17.90 -16.80
N GLU A 122 0.41 18.88 -17.42
CA GLU A 122 1.69 18.60 -18.08
C GLU A 122 2.82 18.44 -17.05
N VAL A 123 2.82 19.28 -15.99
CA VAL A 123 3.84 19.23 -14.94
C VAL A 123 3.18 19.25 -13.55
N ALA A 124 3.47 18.21 -12.75
CA ALA A 124 3.12 18.21 -11.33
C ALA A 124 4.38 18.46 -10.48
N VAL A 125 4.33 19.49 -9.65
CA VAL A 125 5.42 19.85 -8.72
C VAL A 125 5.02 19.45 -7.31
N VAL A 126 5.78 18.57 -6.69
CA VAL A 126 5.53 18.08 -5.33
C VAL A 126 6.40 18.83 -4.33
N GLY A 127 5.78 19.71 -3.57
CA GLY A 127 6.40 20.63 -2.62
C GLY A 127 6.32 22.10 -3.08
N GLY A 128 5.71 22.94 -2.25
CA GLY A 128 5.46 24.37 -2.52
C GLY A 128 6.54 25.32 -2.00
N GLY A 129 7.71 24.83 -1.58
CA GLY A 129 8.84 25.65 -1.13
C GLY A 129 9.53 26.40 -2.27
N SER A 130 10.61 27.15 -1.96
CA SER A 130 11.31 28.00 -2.94
C SER A 130 11.75 27.25 -4.20
N SER A 131 12.29 26.04 -4.06
CA SER A 131 12.71 25.21 -5.19
C SER A 131 11.54 24.71 -6.04
N GLY A 132 10.40 24.40 -5.40
CA GLY A 132 9.18 24.01 -6.10
C GLY A 132 8.55 25.17 -6.86
N GLN A 133 8.46 26.34 -6.24
CA GLN A 133 7.99 27.57 -6.90
C GLN A 133 8.86 27.93 -8.10
N ALA A 134 10.18 27.83 -7.96
CA ALA A 134 11.09 28.10 -9.08
C ALA A 134 10.90 27.10 -10.23
N ALA A 135 10.73 25.81 -9.93
CA ALA A 135 10.48 24.79 -10.95
C ALA A 135 9.11 24.96 -11.63
N ALA A 136 8.09 25.38 -10.88
CA ALA A 136 6.79 25.70 -11.43
C ALA A 136 6.87 26.90 -12.39
N ALA A 137 7.49 27.99 -11.97
CA ALA A 137 7.68 29.20 -12.80
C ALA A 137 8.49 28.89 -14.08
N GLU A 138 9.51 28.04 -14.00
CA GLU A 138 10.27 27.56 -15.16
C GLU A 138 9.35 26.85 -16.17
N ALA A 139 8.52 25.93 -15.71
CA ALA A 139 7.61 25.17 -16.57
C ALA A 139 6.50 26.04 -17.17
N GLU A 140 5.93 26.96 -16.39
CA GLU A 140 4.96 27.97 -16.85
C GLU A 140 5.57 28.91 -17.90
N GLY A 141 6.84 29.30 -17.71
CA GLY A 141 7.59 30.09 -18.69
C GLY A 141 7.78 29.40 -20.04
N HIS A 142 7.69 28.05 -20.06
CA HIS A 142 7.66 27.26 -21.28
C HIS A 142 6.24 26.96 -21.81
N GLY A 143 5.22 27.61 -21.24
CA GLY A 143 3.82 27.48 -21.65
C GLY A 143 3.14 26.17 -21.21
N LYS A 144 3.72 25.44 -20.24
CA LYS A 144 3.13 24.21 -19.71
C LYS A 144 2.08 24.49 -18.63
N THR A 145 1.07 23.63 -18.56
CA THR A 145 0.13 23.61 -17.44
C THR A 145 0.78 22.98 -16.21
N VAL A 146 0.77 23.70 -15.08
CA VAL A 146 1.47 23.30 -13.86
C VAL A 146 0.51 23.16 -12.70
N ARG A 147 0.70 22.11 -11.88
CA ARG A 147 0.05 21.97 -10.56
C ARG A 147 1.11 21.81 -9.47
N ILE A 148 1.10 22.71 -8.49
CA ILE A 148 1.88 22.53 -7.27
C ILE A 148 1.02 21.79 -6.26
N LEU A 149 1.57 20.69 -5.70
CA LEU A 149 0.96 19.84 -4.69
C LEU A 149 1.79 19.97 -3.41
N ASP A 150 1.19 20.52 -2.36
CA ASP A 150 1.91 20.80 -1.12
C ASP A 150 1.09 20.42 0.11
N ALA A 151 1.66 19.67 1.02
CA ALA A 151 1.00 19.23 2.25
C ALA A 151 0.58 20.39 3.16
N GLY A 152 1.33 21.51 3.13
CA GLY A 152 1.00 22.73 3.89
C GLY A 152 -0.24 23.44 3.36
N SER A 153 -0.58 23.26 2.10
CA SER A 153 -1.82 23.75 1.48
C SER A 153 -2.96 22.73 1.51
N GLY A 154 -2.76 21.57 2.15
CA GLY A 154 -3.77 20.51 2.29
C GLY A 154 -3.79 19.52 1.11
N GLU A 155 -2.80 19.53 0.23
CA GLU A 155 -2.65 18.56 -0.87
C GLU A 155 -1.39 17.70 -0.64
N GLU A 156 -1.51 16.63 0.13
CA GLU A 156 -0.39 15.74 0.46
C GLU A 156 -0.27 14.58 -0.53
N VAL A 157 0.83 14.53 -1.28
CA VAL A 157 1.14 13.39 -2.16
C VAL A 157 1.53 12.18 -1.29
N VAL A 158 0.75 11.12 -1.39
CA VAL A 158 0.92 9.89 -0.59
C VAL A 158 1.48 8.73 -1.41
N ALA A 159 1.38 8.77 -2.73
CA ALA A 159 1.92 7.71 -3.59
C ALA A 159 2.27 8.25 -4.98
N VAL A 160 3.21 7.54 -5.63
CA VAL A 160 3.55 7.69 -7.04
C VAL A 160 3.46 6.31 -7.69
N TYR A 161 2.72 6.21 -8.80
CA TYR A 161 2.54 4.98 -9.56
C TYR A 161 2.98 5.17 -11.03
N PRO A 162 3.25 4.06 -11.75
CA PRO A 162 3.43 4.11 -13.20
C PRO A 162 2.25 4.76 -13.91
N GLY A 163 2.54 5.48 -14.99
CA GLY A 163 1.51 6.08 -15.81
C GLY A 163 1.51 7.58 -16.04
N PRO A 164 2.47 8.42 -15.58
CA PRO A 164 2.85 8.78 -14.21
C PRO A 164 1.64 9.30 -13.42
N LEU A 165 1.29 8.61 -12.35
CA LEU A 165 0.14 8.94 -11.50
C LEU A 165 0.60 9.32 -10.10
N LEU A 166 0.17 10.50 -9.62
CA LEU A 166 0.31 10.91 -8.22
C LEU A 166 -1.03 10.73 -7.50
N VAL A 167 -0.99 10.05 -6.36
CA VAL A 167 -2.15 9.94 -5.47
C VAL A 167 -2.00 10.97 -4.36
N VAL A 168 -2.97 11.85 -4.26
CA VAL A 168 -2.94 13.02 -3.38
C VAL A 168 -4.10 12.93 -2.38
N ARG A 169 -3.81 13.05 -1.10
CA ARG A 169 -4.82 13.24 -0.07
C ARG A 169 -5.14 14.72 0.06
N THR A 170 -6.43 15.04 0.08
CA THR A 170 -6.95 16.40 0.26
C THR A 170 -7.83 16.50 1.50
N ALA A 171 -8.26 17.69 1.87
CA ALA A 171 -9.17 17.89 3.00
C ALA A 171 -10.56 17.22 2.79
N THR A 172 -10.97 17.03 1.54
CA THR A 172 -12.31 16.54 1.18
C THR A 172 -12.33 15.13 0.56
N GLY A 173 -11.16 14.53 0.34
CA GLY A 173 -11.07 13.20 -0.27
C GLY A 173 -9.74 12.95 -0.94
N MET A 174 -9.74 12.20 -2.03
CA MET A 174 -8.54 11.84 -2.79
C MET A 174 -8.54 12.53 -4.16
N LEU A 175 -7.34 12.81 -4.67
CA LEU A 175 -7.12 13.36 -6.00
C LEU A 175 -6.06 12.52 -6.72
N HIS A 176 -6.40 12.00 -7.88
CA HIS A 176 -5.47 11.37 -8.80
C HIS A 176 -4.97 12.39 -9.82
N VAL A 177 -3.68 12.70 -9.79
CA VAL A 177 -3.05 13.62 -10.75
C VAL A 177 -2.25 12.83 -11.77
N HIS A 178 -2.71 12.85 -13.01
CA HIS A 178 -2.01 12.31 -14.16
C HIS A 178 -1.12 13.41 -14.75
N ALA A 179 0.19 13.22 -14.66
CA ALA A 179 1.16 14.23 -15.12
C ALA A 179 2.02 13.68 -16.25
N HIS A 180 2.47 14.53 -17.17
CA HIS A 180 3.48 14.12 -18.15
C HIS A 180 4.90 14.18 -17.55
N GLU A 181 5.14 15.13 -16.65
CA GLU A 181 6.39 15.30 -15.91
C GLU A 181 6.12 15.49 -14.42
N ILE A 182 6.91 14.83 -13.57
CA ILE A 182 6.85 15.00 -12.12
C ILE A 182 8.14 15.68 -11.65
N VAL A 183 8.00 16.76 -10.88
CA VAL A 183 9.11 17.43 -10.20
C VAL A 183 8.97 17.23 -8.70
N VAL A 184 9.97 16.60 -8.06
CA VAL A 184 10.01 16.41 -6.62
C VAL A 184 10.85 17.48 -5.97
N ALA A 185 10.21 18.36 -5.20
CA ALA A 185 10.79 19.52 -4.51
C ALA A 185 10.49 19.48 -3.00
N THR A 186 10.50 18.30 -2.40
CA THR A 186 10.06 18.02 -1.03
C THR A 186 11.03 18.50 0.06
N GLY A 187 12.19 19.05 -0.34
CA GLY A 187 13.20 19.59 0.59
C GLY A 187 13.88 18.51 1.42
N ALA A 188 14.27 18.84 2.66
CA ALA A 188 14.97 17.93 3.55
C ALA A 188 14.34 17.88 4.95
N ALA A 189 14.45 16.73 5.61
CA ALA A 189 14.12 16.51 7.01
C ALA A 189 15.33 16.81 7.90
N GLU A 190 15.09 17.24 9.14
CA GLU A 190 16.15 17.43 10.11
C GLU A 190 16.59 16.10 10.75
N ILE A 191 17.89 15.97 11.00
CA ILE A 191 18.47 14.77 11.60
C ILE A 191 18.14 14.69 13.08
N HIS A 192 17.67 13.54 13.52
CA HIS A 192 17.39 13.21 14.91
C HIS A 192 18.60 12.52 15.54
N PRO A 193 18.96 12.82 16.79
CA PRO A 193 20.07 12.17 17.47
C PRO A 193 19.73 10.73 17.84
N VAL A 194 20.74 9.88 17.84
CA VAL A 194 20.66 8.52 18.40
C VAL A 194 21.74 8.40 19.48
N CYS A 195 21.32 8.52 20.72
CA CYS A 195 22.17 8.43 21.92
C CYS A 195 21.28 8.09 23.13
N PRO A 196 21.86 7.76 24.30
CA PRO A 196 21.09 7.57 25.53
C PRO A 196 20.20 8.77 25.84
N GLY A 197 18.97 8.51 26.24
CA GLY A 197 17.99 9.54 26.58
C GLY A 197 17.27 10.18 25.38
N ASN A 198 17.51 9.75 24.14
CA ASN A 198 16.89 10.36 22.96
C ASN A 198 15.37 10.12 22.81
N ARG A 199 14.75 9.44 23.79
CA ARG A 199 13.28 9.29 23.88
C ARG A 199 12.63 10.22 24.91
N LEU A 200 13.41 11.03 25.62
CA LEU A 200 12.87 12.01 26.56
C LEU A 200 11.99 13.05 25.85
N ALA A 201 10.99 13.55 26.54
CA ALA A 201 10.20 14.69 26.12
C ALA A 201 10.98 15.99 26.32
N GLY A 202 10.71 17.03 25.50
CA GLY A 202 11.45 18.28 25.52
C GLY A 202 12.58 18.35 24.49
N LEU A 203 12.72 17.34 23.63
CA LEU A 203 13.66 17.38 22.50
C LEU A 203 12.91 17.87 21.26
N VAL A 204 13.42 18.90 20.59
CA VAL A 204 12.82 19.48 19.39
C VAL A 204 13.88 19.79 18.33
N THR A 205 13.51 19.73 17.05
CA THR A 205 14.41 20.21 15.99
C THR A 205 14.43 21.74 15.90
N SER A 206 15.38 22.32 15.19
CA SER A 206 15.47 23.79 15.04
C SER A 206 14.21 24.37 14.40
N ARG A 207 13.68 23.77 13.32
CA ARG A 207 12.43 24.19 12.69
C ARG A 207 11.22 24.04 13.61
N ALA A 208 11.20 22.99 14.43
CA ALA A 208 10.12 22.80 15.40
C ALA A 208 10.17 23.88 16.48
N ALA A 209 11.36 24.26 16.95
CA ALA A 209 11.53 25.37 17.91
C ALA A 209 11.07 26.71 17.31
N GLU A 210 11.41 27.00 16.06
CA GLU A 210 10.92 28.19 15.35
C GLU A 210 9.39 28.21 15.25
N ALA A 211 8.77 27.10 14.87
CA ALA A 211 7.33 26.97 14.78
C ALA A 211 6.63 27.13 16.15
N LEU A 212 7.19 26.57 17.22
CA LEU A 212 6.69 26.70 18.58
C LEU A 212 6.84 28.14 19.10
N GLY A 213 7.99 28.76 18.85
CA GLY A 213 8.23 30.17 19.18
C GLY A 213 7.25 31.11 18.48
N ALA A 214 7.03 30.90 17.17
CA ALA A 214 6.04 31.66 16.39
C ALA A 214 4.60 31.45 16.89
N ALA A 215 4.29 30.24 17.39
CA ALA A 215 3.01 29.93 18.04
C ALA A 215 2.92 30.47 19.49
N GLY A 216 3.97 31.10 20.04
CA GLY A 216 3.99 31.60 21.41
C GLY A 216 4.00 30.50 22.47
N VAL A 217 4.53 29.32 22.16
CA VAL A 217 4.72 28.22 23.13
C VAL A 217 6.00 28.47 23.93
N ASP A 218 5.88 28.46 25.25
CA ASP A 218 7.03 28.62 26.15
C ASP A 218 7.93 27.37 26.12
N LEU A 219 9.21 27.55 25.83
CA LEU A 219 10.21 26.48 25.77
C LEU A 219 11.03 26.35 27.06
N GLY A 220 10.77 27.21 28.08
CA GLY A 220 11.52 27.24 29.32
C GLY A 220 13.03 27.57 29.10
N GLU A 221 13.92 26.98 29.91
CA GLU A 221 15.36 27.06 29.71
C GLU A 221 15.77 26.23 28.49
N ALA A 222 15.89 26.90 27.35
CA ALA A 222 16.20 26.23 26.08
C ALA A 222 17.71 26.22 25.81
N VAL A 223 18.22 25.06 25.42
CA VAL A 223 19.62 24.85 25.01
C VAL A 223 19.68 24.37 23.58
N ALA A 224 20.50 25.00 22.73
CA ALA A 224 20.67 24.61 21.32
C ALA A 224 22.03 23.92 21.09
N ILE A 225 21.97 22.80 20.34
CA ILE A 225 23.15 22.07 19.86
C ILE A 225 23.18 22.12 18.34
N GLY A 226 24.32 22.52 17.77
CA GLY A 226 24.49 22.71 16.34
C GLY A 226 23.91 24.02 15.87
N THR A 227 23.13 24.03 14.76
CA THR A 227 22.57 25.27 14.21
C THR A 227 21.44 25.80 15.10
N SER A 228 21.63 26.98 15.66
CA SER A 228 20.62 27.65 16.48
C SER A 228 19.44 28.11 15.62
N PRO A 229 18.18 28.00 16.14
CA PRO A 229 16.99 28.46 15.44
C PRO A 229 16.93 29.98 15.36
N ALA A 230 16.35 30.50 14.30
CA ALA A 230 16.14 31.93 14.14
C ALA A 230 15.02 32.43 15.07
N GLY A 231 15.27 33.52 15.79
CA GLY A 231 14.25 34.19 16.60
C GLY A 231 13.78 33.47 17.85
N VAL A 232 14.44 32.36 18.25
CA VAL A 232 14.14 31.62 19.46
C VAL A 232 15.28 31.81 20.47
N PRO A 233 15.01 32.35 21.66
CA PRO A 233 16.02 32.45 22.70
C PRO A 233 16.48 31.07 23.15
N ALA A 234 17.78 30.78 23.03
CA ALA A 234 18.39 29.55 23.49
C ALA A 234 19.87 29.75 23.78
N THR A 235 20.39 29.06 24.80
CA THR A 235 21.81 28.98 25.07
C THR A 235 22.48 28.01 24.12
N SER A 236 23.40 28.47 23.28
CA SER A 236 24.16 27.57 22.41
C SER A 236 25.22 26.80 23.22
N VAL A 237 25.32 25.50 22.97
CA VAL A 237 26.30 24.61 23.60
C VAL A 237 27.12 23.93 22.52
N ASP A 238 28.44 24.05 22.66
CA ASP A 238 29.40 23.42 21.77
C ASP A 238 29.77 22.01 22.29
N GLY A 239 30.30 21.19 21.37
CA GLY A 239 30.78 19.85 21.70
C GLY A 239 30.00 18.75 21.01
N ARG A 240 30.50 17.54 21.11
CA ARG A 240 29.84 16.33 20.60
C ARG A 240 28.75 15.89 21.58
N LEU A 241 27.53 15.77 21.11
CA LEU A 241 26.42 15.23 21.90
C LEU A 241 26.74 13.81 22.41
N VAL A 242 26.57 13.58 23.71
CA VAL A 242 26.80 12.30 24.37
C VAL A 242 25.49 11.64 24.78
N ARG A 243 24.68 12.33 25.58
CA ARG A 243 23.40 11.81 26.10
C ARG A 243 22.48 12.94 26.56
N PHE A 244 21.22 12.60 26.78
CA PHE A 244 20.27 13.44 27.52
C PHE A 244 19.99 12.81 28.89
N GLU A 245 19.83 13.66 29.89
CA GLU A 245 19.43 13.27 31.23
C GLU A 245 18.03 13.76 31.52
N GLY A 246 17.18 12.91 32.09
CA GLY A 246 15.78 13.18 32.33
C GLY A 246 15.36 13.00 33.77
N ASP A 247 14.12 13.43 34.07
CA ASP A 247 13.45 13.16 35.34
C ASP A 247 12.61 11.86 35.28
N ASP A 248 12.00 11.51 36.42
CA ASP A 248 11.12 10.35 36.56
C ASP A 248 9.84 10.46 35.71
N ALA A 249 9.48 11.66 35.24
CA ALA A 249 8.36 11.89 34.34
C ALA A 249 8.74 11.73 32.85
N GLY A 250 10.00 11.37 32.55
CA GLY A 250 10.53 11.19 31.20
C GLY A 250 10.74 12.51 30.44
N ARG A 251 10.93 13.63 31.15
CA ARG A 251 11.26 14.94 30.54
C ARG A 251 12.77 15.19 30.65
N VAL A 252 13.33 15.83 29.61
CA VAL A 252 14.74 16.26 29.64
C VAL A 252 14.98 17.28 30.76
N ARG A 253 16.10 17.16 31.45
CA ARG A 253 16.55 18.07 32.47
C ARG A 253 17.97 18.59 32.23
N ALA A 254 18.74 17.86 31.44
CA ALA A 254 20.05 18.30 31.01
C ALA A 254 20.49 17.64 29.71
N VAL A 255 21.43 18.27 29.05
CA VAL A 255 22.17 17.67 27.95
C VAL A 255 23.63 17.56 28.31
N VAL A 256 24.26 16.43 27.93
CA VAL A 256 25.68 16.19 28.13
C VAL A 256 26.38 16.21 26.79
N THR A 257 27.38 17.10 26.70
CA THR A 257 28.28 17.18 25.55
C THR A 257 29.71 16.88 25.95
N ALA A 258 30.52 16.40 25.02
CA ALA A 258 31.95 16.16 25.21
C ALA A 258 32.78 17.09 24.31
N ASP A 259 33.82 17.64 24.86
CA ASP A 259 34.83 18.38 24.09
C ASP A 259 35.49 17.44 23.07
N PRO A 260 35.53 17.76 21.80
CA PRO A 260 36.06 16.88 20.76
C PRO A 260 37.56 16.58 20.88
N ALA A 261 38.33 17.47 21.51
CA ALA A 261 39.77 17.34 21.64
C ALA A 261 40.18 16.56 22.92
N THR A 262 39.49 16.80 24.03
CA THR A 262 39.86 16.26 25.34
C THR A 262 38.97 15.12 25.80
N GLY A 263 37.77 15.00 25.23
CA GLY A 263 36.74 14.05 25.67
C GLY A 263 36.06 14.45 26.99
N ALA A 264 36.38 15.61 27.57
CA ALA A 264 35.80 16.06 28.84
C ALA A 264 34.30 16.33 28.66
N GLU A 265 33.49 15.74 29.54
CA GLU A 265 32.02 15.91 29.51
C GLU A 265 31.61 17.18 30.27
N THR A 266 30.62 17.88 29.69
CA THR A 266 29.94 19.03 30.32
C THR A 266 28.45 18.75 30.34
N THR A 267 27.83 18.92 31.51
CA THR A 267 26.37 18.81 31.68
C THR A 267 25.77 20.21 31.74
N THR A 268 24.82 20.48 30.86
CA THR A 268 24.09 21.76 30.78
C THR A 268 22.61 21.53 31.10
N PRO A 269 22.07 22.14 32.17
CA PRO A 269 20.64 22.06 32.47
C PRO A 269 19.76 22.61 31.31
N ALA A 270 18.62 21.99 31.09
CA ALA A 270 17.65 22.44 30.04
C ALA A 270 16.27 21.87 30.29
N ASP A 271 15.22 22.67 30.10
CA ASP A 271 13.83 22.24 29.98
C ASP A 271 13.50 21.78 28.55
N THR A 272 14.17 22.40 27.57
CA THR A 272 14.06 22.05 26.15
C THR A 272 15.43 22.01 25.50
N VAL A 273 15.71 20.96 24.73
CA VAL A 273 16.92 20.86 23.90
C VAL A 273 16.56 20.97 22.42
N ILE A 274 17.14 21.98 21.77
CA ILE A 274 16.95 22.29 20.36
C ILE A 274 18.10 21.68 19.55
N LEU A 275 17.76 20.90 18.54
CA LEU A 275 18.69 20.04 17.81
C LEU A 275 18.81 20.49 16.35
N GLY A 276 19.90 21.20 16.05
CA GLY A 276 20.28 21.63 14.70
C GLY A 276 21.40 20.75 14.12
N LEU A 277 21.20 19.43 14.02
CA LEU A 277 22.24 18.43 13.75
C LEU A 277 22.49 18.17 12.25
N GLY A 278 21.89 18.96 11.36
CA GLY A 278 21.96 18.77 9.93
C GLY A 278 20.65 18.25 9.34
N ARG A 279 20.69 17.91 8.05
CA ARG A 279 19.50 17.57 7.26
C ARG A 279 19.73 16.34 6.40
N SER A 280 18.64 15.67 6.00
CA SER A 280 18.61 14.53 5.09
C SER A 280 17.55 14.75 4.01
N PRO A 281 17.79 14.37 2.74
CA PRO A 281 16.82 14.57 1.67
C PRO A 281 15.49 13.88 1.97
N ARG A 282 14.37 14.51 1.63
CA ARG A 282 13.05 13.87 1.58
C ARG A 282 12.83 13.26 0.19
N ASP A 283 13.54 12.20 -0.11
CA ASP A 283 13.58 11.53 -1.40
C ASP A 283 12.58 10.38 -1.58
N LEU A 284 11.76 10.10 -0.55
CA LEU A 284 10.88 8.92 -0.50
C LEU A 284 9.97 8.82 -1.73
N LEU A 285 9.34 9.92 -2.17
CA LEU A 285 8.46 9.93 -3.34
C LEU A 285 9.24 9.76 -4.64
N ALA A 286 10.44 10.31 -4.75
CA ALA A 286 11.31 10.11 -5.90
C ALA A 286 11.73 8.63 -6.03
N ARG A 287 12.13 8.00 -4.92
CA ARG A 287 12.45 6.56 -4.89
C ARG A 287 11.24 5.67 -5.15
N MET A 288 10.05 6.11 -4.76
CA MET A 288 8.79 5.39 -5.02
C MET A 288 8.41 5.39 -6.49
N ALA A 289 8.77 6.43 -7.23
CA ALA A 289 8.52 6.54 -8.66
C ALA A 289 9.18 5.40 -9.47
N GLY A 290 10.27 4.80 -8.96
CA GLY A 290 10.94 3.67 -9.61
C GLY A 290 11.39 4.01 -11.03
N ALA A 291 10.80 3.37 -12.03
CA ALA A 291 11.07 3.60 -13.44
C ALA A 291 10.36 4.82 -14.04
N VAL A 292 9.45 5.48 -13.31
CA VAL A 292 8.79 6.72 -13.75
C VAL A 292 9.82 7.84 -13.74
N PRO A 293 10.04 8.56 -14.86
CA PRO A 293 10.96 9.68 -14.89
C PRO A 293 10.49 10.81 -13.96
N VAL A 294 11.32 11.16 -13.00
CA VAL A 294 11.07 12.30 -12.11
C VAL A 294 12.29 13.21 -12.07
N ARG A 295 12.05 14.51 -12.06
CA ARG A 295 13.10 15.53 -11.83
C ARG A 295 13.09 15.89 -10.36
N VAL A 296 14.21 15.71 -9.66
CA VAL A 296 14.35 16.08 -8.25
C VAL A 296 15.10 17.40 -8.15
N VAL A 297 14.63 18.34 -7.34
CA VAL A 297 15.22 19.67 -7.23
C VAL A 297 15.38 20.11 -5.76
N GLY A 298 16.26 21.10 -5.55
CA GLY A 298 16.54 21.64 -4.22
C GLY A 298 17.19 20.63 -3.28
N GLU A 299 16.95 20.75 -1.97
CA GLU A 299 17.56 19.86 -0.96
C GLU A 299 17.11 18.40 -1.10
N ALA A 300 15.99 18.12 -1.77
CA ALA A 300 15.56 16.76 -2.06
C ALA A 300 16.50 16.02 -3.04
N ALA A 301 17.21 16.77 -3.91
CA ALA A 301 18.22 16.26 -4.84
C ALA A 301 19.63 16.25 -4.24
N GLY A 302 19.81 16.76 -3.02
CA GLY A 302 21.11 17.01 -2.44
C GLY A 302 21.81 15.73 -1.97
N ASP A 303 23.13 15.71 -2.16
CA ASP A 303 24.01 14.75 -1.51
C ASP A 303 24.38 15.31 -0.12
N LEU A 304 23.45 15.19 0.82
CA LEU A 304 23.63 15.68 2.19
C LEU A 304 24.43 14.66 3.02
N PRO A 305 25.36 15.11 3.87
CA PRO A 305 26.20 14.22 4.67
C PRO A 305 25.35 13.39 5.61
N LEU A 306 25.71 12.11 5.75
CA LEU A 306 25.12 11.24 6.75
C LEU A 306 25.51 11.71 8.18
N PRO A 307 24.63 11.49 9.17
CA PRO A 307 24.99 11.72 10.56
C PRO A 307 26.12 10.77 11.01
N PRO A 308 26.82 11.06 12.11
CA PRO A 308 27.74 10.12 12.72
C PRO A 308 27.05 8.79 13.03
N ALA A 309 27.78 7.68 12.86
CA ALA A 309 27.23 6.35 13.14
C ALA A 309 26.85 6.22 14.62
N PRO A 310 25.61 5.83 14.93
CA PRO A 310 25.15 5.69 16.30
C PRO A 310 25.79 4.46 16.97
N THR A 311 26.14 4.62 18.24
CA THR A 311 26.72 3.54 19.05
C THR A 311 25.78 3.01 20.12
N GLU A 312 24.81 3.83 20.55
CA GLU A 312 23.84 3.49 21.60
C GLU A 312 22.58 4.37 21.42
N GLY A 313 21.44 3.90 21.90
CA GLY A 313 20.17 4.63 21.86
C GLY A 313 19.13 4.01 20.94
N VAL A 314 17.98 4.68 20.83
CA VAL A 314 16.86 4.24 19.97
C VAL A 314 17.04 4.83 18.57
N VAL A 315 17.26 3.97 17.60
CA VAL A 315 17.41 4.35 16.18
C VAL A 315 16.06 4.66 15.54
N CYS A 316 15.07 3.80 15.75
CA CYS A 316 13.73 3.94 15.18
C CYS A 316 12.69 4.20 16.27
N GLY A 317 12.30 5.46 16.45
CA GLY A 317 11.32 5.85 17.46
C GLY A 317 9.90 5.29 17.22
N CYS A 318 9.54 5.01 15.96
CA CYS A 318 8.23 4.43 15.61
C CYS A 318 8.10 2.97 16.09
N MET A 319 9.18 2.18 15.95
CA MET A 319 9.20 0.74 16.21
C MET A 319 9.94 0.39 17.53
N GLY A 320 10.55 1.37 18.18
CA GLY A 320 11.35 1.14 19.39
C GLY A 320 12.70 0.48 19.15
N THR A 321 13.13 0.33 17.90
CA THR A 321 14.38 -0.37 17.55
C THR A 321 15.60 0.39 18.05
N THR A 322 16.46 -0.28 18.80
CA THR A 322 17.71 0.25 19.34
C THR A 322 18.91 -0.09 18.44
N VAL A 323 20.07 0.51 18.76
CA VAL A 323 21.35 0.12 18.15
C VAL A 323 21.69 -1.35 18.46
N ALA A 324 21.34 -1.84 19.66
CA ALA A 324 21.55 -3.24 20.05
C ALA A 324 20.71 -4.20 19.20
N ASP A 325 19.46 -3.85 18.88
CA ASP A 325 18.60 -4.67 18.01
C ASP A 325 19.14 -4.73 16.57
N LEU A 326 19.75 -3.64 16.08
CA LEU A 326 20.45 -3.65 14.79
C LEU A 326 21.65 -4.59 14.83
N ALA A 327 22.43 -4.56 15.92
CA ALA A 327 23.61 -5.43 16.10
C ALA A 327 23.20 -6.90 16.17
N ASP A 328 22.18 -7.25 16.96
CA ASP A 328 21.66 -8.62 17.03
C ASP A 328 21.19 -9.13 15.66
N ALA A 329 20.44 -8.32 14.91
CA ALA A 329 20.00 -8.70 13.56
C ALA A 329 21.20 -8.88 12.61
N TRP A 330 22.21 -8.02 12.70
CA TRP A 330 23.44 -8.11 11.93
C TRP A 330 24.22 -9.39 12.23
N ASP A 331 24.41 -9.72 13.50
CA ASP A 331 25.13 -10.91 13.95
C ASP A 331 24.43 -12.21 13.54
N ARG A 332 23.10 -12.16 13.35
CA ARG A 332 22.32 -13.25 12.76
C ARG A 332 22.46 -13.36 11.23
N GLY A 333 23.23 -12.48 10.58
CA GLY A 333 23.52 -12.51 9.14
C GLY A 333 22.64 -11.62 8.26
N PHE A 334 21.77 -10.78 8.84
CA PHE A 334 20.97 -9.81 8.08
C PHE A 334 21.77 -8.53 7.80
N THR A 335 22.78 -8.63 6.92
CA THR A 335 23.77 -7.55 6.70
C THR A 335 23.42 -6.59 5.57
N GLU A 336 22.45 -6.93 4.73
CA GLU A 336 21.92 -6.09 3.66
C GLU A 336 20.78 -5.21 4.21
N LEU A 337 20.67 -3.94 3.79
CA LEU A 337 19.74 -2.95 4.36
C LEU A 337 18.27 -3.42 4.32
N GLU A 338 17.81 -4.03 3.22
CA GLU A 338 16.42 -4.53 3.10
C GLU A 338 16.14 -5.67 4.08
N LEU A 339 17.12 -6.55 4.30
CA LEU A 339 17.01 -7.67 5.24
C LEU A 339 17.12 -7.19 6.68
N LEU A 340 18.08 -6.32 6.97
CA LEU A 340 18.27 -5.71 8.29
C LEU A 340 17.03 -4.95 8.75
N LYS A 341 16.44 -4.15 7.83
CA LYS A 341 15.18 -3.45 8.07
C LYS A 341 14.05 -4.39 8.50
N ARG A 342 13.89 -5.54 7.82
CA ARG A 342 12.85 -6.53 8.13
C ARG A 342 13.13 -7.27 9.46
N ALA A 343 14.39 -7.63 9.71
CA ALA A 343 14.77 -8.35 10.92
C ALA A 343 14.68 -7.49 12.19
N SER A 344 15.06 -6.20 12.09
CA SER A 344 15.08 -5.25 13.21
C SER A 344 13.81 -4.38 13.32
N GLN A 345 12.95 -4.37 12.30
CA GLN A 345 11.80 -3.47 12.12
C GLN A 345 12.17 -1.98 11.97
N ALA A 346 13.44 -1.60 11.97
CA ALA A 346 13.85 -0.23 11.66
C ALA A 346 13.30 0.20 10.28
N CYS A 347 12.93 1.46 10.13
CA CYS A 347 12.37 2.04 8.91
C CYS A 347 10.97 1.51 8.48
N LEU A 348 10.33 0.60 9.22
CA LEU A 348 9.00 0.06 8.90
C LEU A 348 7.85 0.82 9.57
N GLY A 349 8.16 1.73 10.49
CA GLY A 349 7.13 2.48 11.21
C GLY A 349 6.46 3.57 10.38
N THR A 350 5.58 4.32 11.03
CA THR A 350 4.71 5.34 10.41
C THR A 350 5.45 6.44 9.66
N CYS A 351 6.72 6.73 10.00
CA CYS A 351 7.54 7.73 9.31
C CYS A 351 8.22 7.19 8.04
N GLN A 352 8.11 5.89 7.74
CA GLN A 352 8.70 5.24 6.56
C GLN A 352 10.21 5.55 6.39
N GLY A 353 10.94 5.54 7.51
CA GLY A 353 12.38 5.80 7.53
C GLY A 353 12.77 7.28 7.56
N GLY A 354 11.84 8.22 7.55
CA GLY A 354 12.12 9.66 7.46
C GLY A 354 13.11 10.18 8.51
N ALA A 355 13.06 9.65 9.75
CA ALA A 355 14.00 10.02 10.80
C ALA A 355 15.17 9.04 10.97
N CYS A 356 14.96 7.74 10.69
CA CYS A 356 15.93 6.71 11.06
C CYS A 356 16.78 6.16 9.91
N LEU A 357 16.35 6.30 8.64
CA LEU A 357 17.12 5.78 7.52
C LEU A 357 18.55 6.34 7.43
N PRO A 358 18.80 7.65 7.61
CA PRO A 358 20.16 8.17 7.60
C PRO A 358 21.05 7.54 8.68
N GLN A 359 20.48 7.31 9.86
CA GLN A 359 21.17 6.69 11.00
C GLN A 359 21.51 5.21 10.73
N VAL A 360 20.56 4.45 10.15
CA VAL A 360 20.80 3.03 9.79
C VAL A 360 21.85 2.93 8.69
N ARG A 361 21.81 3.80 7.68
CA ARG A 361 22.81 3.83 6.60
C ARG A 361 24.21 4.16 7.14
N SER A 362 24.31 5.14 8.02
CA SER A 362 25.58 5.50 8.68
C SER A 362 26.10 4.36 9.55
N TRP A 363 25.22 3.66 10.28
CA TRP A 363 25.57 2.51 11.12
C TRP A 363 26.12 1.32 10.30
N ILE A 364 25.52 1.06 9.12
CA ILE A 364 26.02 0.04 8.16
C ILE A 364 27.36 0.49 7.58
N ALA A 365 27.46 1.75 7.12
CA ALA A 365 28.68 2.28 6.52
C ALA A 365 29.89 2.20 7.46
N ALA A 366 29.69 2.43 8.75
CA ALA A 366 30.75 2.29 9.75
C ALA A 366 31.27 0.84 9.90
N ARG A 367 30.50 -0.16 9.45
CA ARG A 367 30.87 -1.59 9.51
C ARG A 367 31.44 -2.14 8.20
N THR A 368 30.94 -1.63 7.09
CA THR A 368 31.30 -2.15 5.76
C THR A 368 32.31 -1.28 5.03
N GLY A 369 32.44 -0.01 5.39
CA GLY A 369 33.18 1.01 4.65
C GLY A 369 32.37 1.66 3.51
N ASP A 370 31.22 1.10 3.14
CA ASP A 370 30.36 1.57 2.04
C ASP A 370 29.01 2.03 2.55
N VAL A 371 28.50 3.13 1.98
CA VAL A 371 27.16 3.64 2.29
C VAL A 371 26.14 2.86 1.46
N PRO A 372 25.25 2.06 2.07
CA PRO A 372 24.26 1.31 1.30
C PRO A 372 23.27 2.24 0.61
N ASP A 373 22.73 1.81 -0.53
CA ASP A 373 21.61 2.50 -1.16
C ASP A 373 20.37 2.49 -0.24
N PRO A 374 19.51 3.52 -0.33
CA PRO A 374 18.25 3.53 0.41
C PRO A 374 17.37 2.33 0.02
N PHE A 375 16.57 1.83 0.98
CA PHE A 375 15.62 0.75 0.68
C PHE A 375 14.58 1.18 -0.37
N THR A 376 13.99 0.19 -1.06
CA THR A 376 12.91 0.41 -2.04
C THR A 376 11.70 1.04 -1.37
N ALA A 377 11.34 2.25 -1.79
CA ALA A 377 10.12 2.92 -1.34
C ALA A 377 8.89 2.31 -2.02
N ARG A 378 7.82 2.13 -1.26
CA ARG A 378 6.54 1.59 -1.75
C ARG A 378 5.38 2.51 -1.37
N PRO A 379 4.33 2.58 -2.19
CA PRO A 379 3.07 3.20 -1.81
C PRO A 379 2.44 2.52 -0.57
N ALA A 380 1.82 3.24 0.37
CA ALA A 380 1.75 4.67 0.45
C ALA A 380 2.86 5.22 1.35
N SER A 381 3.32 6.48 1.10
CA SER A 381 4.34 7.14 1.93
C SER A 381 3.83 7.59 3.30
N ARG A 382 2.52 7.61 3.48
CA ARG A 382 1.81 8.04 4.69
C ARG A 382 0.67 7.07 4.99
N GLN A 383 0.23 7.03 6.26
CA GLN A 383 -0.97 6.29 6.62
C GLN A 383 -2.18 6.92 5.95
N ILE A 384 -2.96 6.09 5.29
CA ILE A 384 -4.26 6.42 4.72
C ILE A 384 -5.31 5.49 5.33
N THR A 385 -6.54 5.94 5.39
CA THR A 385 -7.66 5.10 5.85
C THR A 385 -8.03 4.08 4.76
N LEU A 386 -8.73 3.02 5.15
CA LEU A 386 -9.28 2.08 4.17
C LEU A 386 -10.29 2.75 3.24
N ALA A 387 -11.03 3.75 3.73
CA ALA A 387 -11.95 4.53 2.91
C ALA A 387 -11.21 5.37 1.86
N GLU A 388 -10.08 6.01 2.22
CA GLU A 388 -9.22 6.73 1.28
C GLU A 388 -8.57 5.78 0.26
N ALA A 389 -8.13 4.59 0.69
CA ALA A 389 -7.57 3.57 -0.20
C ALA A 389 -8.61 3.01 -1.18
N ALA A 390 -9.88 3.01 -0.78
CA ALA A 390 -11.02 2.54 -1.57
C ALA A 390 -11.77 3.68 -2.30
N ALA A 391 -11.24 4.91 -2.27
CA ALA A 391 -11.88 6.06 -2.92
C ALA A 391 -12.19 5.74 -4.39
N ASP A 392 -13.43 6.01 -4.83
CA ASP A 392 -14.02 5.57 -6.12
C ASP A 392 -13.94 4.04 -6.36
N GLY A 393 -13.60 3.31 -5.32
CA GLY A 393 -13.11 1.96 -5.44
C GLY A 393 -14.19 0.90 -5.42
N TYR A 394 -15.18 0.97 -6.29
CA TYR A 394 -15.75 -0.27 -6.76
C TYR A 394 -14.84 -0.83 -7.86
N VAL A 395 -13.78 -1.54 -7.48
CA VAL A 395 -13.07 -2.40 -8.42
C VAL A 395 -14.02 -3.55 -8.74
N ASP A 396 -14.49 -3.60 -9.98
CA ASP A 396 -15.20 -4.77 -10.47
C ASP A 396 -14.19 -5.95 -10.52
N ALA A 397 -14.12 -6.69 -9.41
CA ALA A 397 -13.24 -7.85 -9.29
C ALA A 397 -13.71 -9.05 -10.12
N PHE A 398 -14.87 -8.93 -10.81
CA PHE A 398 -15.39 -10.00 -11.64
C PHE A 398 -14.65 -10.06 -12.98
N ARG A 399 -14.24 -11.27 -13.31
CA ARG A 399 -13.54 -11.55 -14.57
C ARG A 399 -14.50 -11.41 -15.75
N ARG A 400 -13.98 -11.07 -16.93
CA ARG A 400 -14.71 -11.01 -18.18
C ARG A 400 -14.23 -12.10 -19.12
N THR A 401 -15.14 -12.70 -19.88
CA THR A 401 -14.79 -13.62 -20.96
C THR A 401 -14.31 -12.85 -22.19
N PRO A 402 -13.61 -13.49 -23.13
CA PRO A 402 -13.24 -12.85 -24.40
C PRO A 402 -14.44 -12.34 -25.22
N LEU A 403 -15.63 -12.90 -25.00
CA LEU A 403 -16.86 -12.50 -25.71
C LEU A 403 -17.73 -11.49 -24.94
N HIS A 404 -17.20 -10.89 -23.87
CA HIS A 404 -17.96 -9.98 -23.00
C HIS A 404 -18.63 -8.83 -23.78
N ASP A 405 -17.89 -8.18 -24.67
CA ASP A 405 -18.38 -7.02 -25.42
C ASP A 405 -19.36 -7.45 -26.51
N GLU A 406 -19.18 -8.62 -27.13
CA GLU A 406 -20.13 -9.23 -28.06
C GLU A 406 -21.45 -9.58 -27.38
N HIS A 407 -21.41 -10.08 -26.12
CA HIS A 407 -22.64 -10.31 -25.36
C HIS A 407 -23.41 -9.01 -25.11
N LEU A 408 -22.71 -7.93 -24.72
CA LEU A 408 -23.33 -6.61 -24.56
C LEU A 408 -23.91 -6.08 -25.89
N ALA A 409 -23.14 -6.18 -26.99
CA ALA A 409 -23.58 -5.75 -28.31
C ALA A 409 -24.79 -6.55 -28.82
N ALA A 410 -24.90 -7.83 -28.43
CA ALA A 410 -26.07 -8.68 -28.73
C ALA A 410 -27.26 -8.42 -27.80
N GLY A 411 -27.18 -7.45 -26.87
CA GLY A 411 -28.26 -7.09 -25.96
C GLY A 411 -28.41 -8.02 -24.75
N ALA A 412 -27.33 -8.73 -24.37
CA ALA A 412 -27.39 -9.61 -23.22
C ALA A 412 -27.57 -8.81 -21.91
N ARG A 413 -28.46 -9.28 -21.05
CA ARG A 413 -28.45 -8.94 -19.64
C ARG A 413 -27.33 -9.71 -18.98
N MET A 414 -26.34 -9.00 -18.48
CA MET A 414 -25.20 -9.61 -17.79
C MET A 414 -25.50 -9.80 -16.29
N ASP A 415 -24.96 -10.87 -15.71
CA ASP A 415 -25.03 -11.13 -14.28
C ASP A 415 -23.71 -11.73 -13.78
N ARG A 416 -23.53 -11.75 -12.45
CA ARG A 416 -22.31 -12.20 -11.77
C ARG A 416 -22.48 -13.63 -11.29
N PHE A 417 -21.57 -14.50 -11.71
CA PHE A 417 -21.59 -15.89 -11.29
C PHE A 417 -20.17 -16.48 -11.22
N GLY A 418 -19.84 -17.13 -10.11
CA GLY A 418 -18.55 -17.80 -9.93
C GLY A 418 -17.32 -16.90 -10.15
N GLY A 419 -17.41 -15.62 -9.79
CA GLY A 419 -16.34 -14.63 -10.00
C GLY A 419 -16.22 -14.09 -11.43
N TRP A 420 -17.25 -14.27 -12.26
CA TRP A 420 -17.27 -13.85 -13.64
C TRP A 420 -18.53 -13.05 -13.99
N TRP A 421 -18.42 -12.11 -14.94
CA TRP A 421 -19.53 -11.57 -15.69
C TRP A 421 -19.95 -12.59 -16.76
N ARG A 422 -21.24 -12.96 -16.76
CA ARG A 422 -21.82 -13.91 -17.73
C ARG A 422 -23.14 -13.38 -18.27
N PRO A 423 -23.50 -13.69 -19.54
CA PRO A 423 -24.82 -13.41 -20.04
C PRO A 423 -25.85 -14.28 -19.29
N TRP A 424 -26.90 -13.66 -18.78
CA TRP A 424 -28.01 -14.33 -18.13
C TRP A 424 -29.09 -14.71 -19.12
N HIS A 425 -29.48 -13.78 -20.01
CA HIS A 425 -30.39 -13.99 -21.12
C HIS A 425 -30.24 -12.83 -22.14
N TYR A 426 -30.81 -13.05 -23.38
CA TYR A 426 -30.82 -12.06 -24.46
C TYR A 426 -32.23 -11.50 -24.71
N GLY A 427 -33.04 -11.40 -23.66
CA GLY A 427 -34.38 -10.81 -23.69
C GLY A 427 -35.49 -11.85 -23.45
N ASP A 428 -35.66 -12.85 -24.30
CA ASP A 428 -36.69 -13.88 -24.16
C ASP A 428 -36.09 -15.25 -23.89
N ALA A 429 -35.99 -15.61 -22.61
CA ALA A 429 -35.45 -16.90 -22.17
C ALA A 429 -36.26 -18.12 -22.68
N VAL A 430 -37.57 -17.96 -22.96
CA VAL A 430 -38.39 -19.02 -23.50
C VAL A 430 -38.06 -19.27 -24.97
N ALA A 431 -37.90 -18.21 -25.75
CA ALA A 431 -37.46 -18.31 -27.15
C ALA A 431 -36.04 -18.92 -27.23
N GLU A 432 -35.12 -18.54 -26.34
CA GLU A 432 -33.78 -19.13 -26.24
C GLU A 432 -33.83 -20.62 -25.94
N TYR A 433 -34.70 -21.05 -25.02
CA TYR A 433 -34.91 -22.47 -24.71
C TYR A 433 -35.36 -23.26 -25.95
N TRP A 434 -36.34 -22.75 -26.69
CA TRP A 434 -36.83 -23.43 -27.89
C TRP A 434 -35.80 -23.43 -29.02
N ALA A 435 -35.01 -22.36 -29.15
CA ALA A 435 -33.91 -22.33 -30.13
C ALA A 435 -32.90 -23.46 -29.89
N VAL A 436 -32.58 -23.78 -28.62
CA VAL A 436 -31.73 -24.94 -28.29
C VAL A 436 -32.41 -26.26 -28.61
N ARG A 437 -33.70 -26.38 -28.38
CA ARG A 437 -34.46 -27.64 -28.55
C ARG A 437 -34.74 -27.98 -30.02
N GLU A 438 -34.98 -27.00 -30.84
CA GLU A 438 -35.40 -27.17 -32.24
C GLU A 438 -34.32 -26.78 -33.26
N GLY A 439 -33.36 -25.97 -32.86
CA GLY A 439 -32.30 -25.44 -33.70
C GLY A 439 -30.89 -25.74 -33.21
N VAL A 440 -30.13 -24.67 -33.02
CA VAL A 440 -28.78 -24.72 -32.45
C VAL A 440 -28.50 -23.43 -31.70
N SER A 441 -27.83 -23.51 -30.55
CA SER A 441 -27.31 -22.38 -29.83
C SER A 441 -25.79 -22.43 -29.73
N ILE A 442 -25.19 -21.26 -29.62
CA ILE A 442 -23.76 -21.06 -29.28
C ILE A 442 -23.75 -20.40 -27.92
N GLY A 443 -23.08 -21.03 -26.95
CA GLY A 443 -22.97 -20.53 -25.58
C GLY A 443 -21.51 -20.31 -25.19
N ASP A 444 -21.22 -19.16 -24.57
CA ASP A 444 -19.91 -18.91 -23.97
C ASP A 444 -19.80 -19.62 -22.62
N VAL A 445 -18.94 -20.63 -22.56
CA VAL A 445 -18.62 -21.41 -21.35
C VAL A 445 -17.15 -21.22 -20.96
N SER A 446 -16.53 -20.12 -21.38
CA SER A 446 -15.12 -19.80 -21.09
C SER A 446 -14.83 -19.67 -19.60
N THR A 447 -15.85 -19.51 -18.78
CA THR A 447 -15.73 -19.38 -17.33
C THR A 447 -15.45 -20.70 -16.60
N LEU A 448 -15.71 -21.84 -17.27
CA LEU A 448 -15.42 -23.15 -16.67
C LEU A 448 -13.93 -23.29 -16.41
N GLY A 449 -13.57 -23.88 -15.25
CA GLY A 449 -12.19 -24.18 -14.90
C GLY A 449 -11.55 -25.16 -15.89
N LYS A 450 -10.30 -24.92 -16.24
CA LYS A 450 -9.52 -25.76 -17.16
C LYS A 450 -8.11 -25.94 -16.61
N LEU A 451 -7.86 -27.07 -15.93
CA LEU A 451 -6.53 -27.43 -15.44
C LEU A 451 -5.89 -28.47 -16.34
N VAL A 452 -4.68 -28.21 -16.79
CA VAL A 452 -3.83 -29.23 -17.41
C VAL A 452 -2.95 -29.83 -16.35
N VAL A 453 -3.07 -31.15 -16.15
CA VAL A 453 -2.25 -31.92 -15.23
C VAL A 453 -1.37 -32.90 -16.02
N SER A 454 -0.09 -32.93 -15.73
CA SER A 454 0.85 -33.78 -16.49
C SER A 454 2.01 -34.25 -15.62
N GLY A 455 2.47 -35.46 -15.88
CA GLY A 455 3.60 -36.03 -15.17
C GLY A 455 3.51 -37.55 -15.09
N PRO A 456 4.59 -38.25 -14.69
CA PRO A 456 4.61 -39.68 -14.61
C PRO A 456 3.60 -40.23 -13.59
N ASP A 457 3.30 -39.47 -12.55
CA ASP A 457 2.45 -39.94 -11.45
C ASP A 457 1.01 -39.41 -11.55
N VAL A 458 0.61 -38.81 -12.70
CA VAL A 458 -0.70 -38.16 -12.88
C VAL A 458 -1.88 -39.13 -12.76
N VAL A 459 -1.73 -40.36 -13.24
CA VAL A 459 -2.81 -41.38 -13.10
C VAL A 459 -3.02 -41.72 -11.64
N GLU A 460 -1.94 -41.90 -10.87
CA GLU A 460 -2.01 -42.17 -9.42
C GLU A 460 -2.70 -41.01 -8.68
N LEU A 461 -2.34 -39.78 -8.99
CA LEU A 461 -3.01 -38.61 -8.44
C LEU A 461 -4.52 -38.63 -8.67
N LEU A 462 -4.94 -38.83 -9.93
CA LEU A 462 -6.34 -38.78 -10.30
C LEU A 462 -7.15 -39.96 -9.75
N GLU A 463 -6.58 -41.17 -9.66
CA GLU A 463 -7.21 -42.32 -9.01
C GLU A 463 -7.47 -42.11 -7.51
N ARG A 464 -6.64 -41.26 -6.85
CA ARG A 464 -6.82 -40.94 -5.43
C ARG A 464 -7.83 -39.80 -5.21
N LEU A 465 -7.96 -38.89 -6.16
CA LEU A 465 -8.81 -37.68 -6.05
C LEU A 465 -10.26 -37.96 -6.49
N TYR A 466 -10.47 -38.88 -7.39
CA TYR A 466 -11.77 -39.16 -8.01
C TYR A 466 -12.29 -40.56 -7.70
N PRO A 467 -13.59 -40.74 -7.41
CA PRO A 467 -14.18 -42.02 -7.10
C PRO A 467 -14.46 -42.85 -8.37
N CYS A 468 -13.70 -42.69 -9.43
CA CYS A 468 -13.85 -43.43 -10.67
C CYS A 468 -12.49 -43.92 -11.16
N HIS A 469 -12.48 -45.02 -11.93
CA HIS A 469 -11.25 -45.53 -12.53
C HIS A 469 -10.77 -44.59 -13.65
N VAL A 470 -9.64 -43.91 -13.43
CA VAL A 470 -9.05 -43.00 -14.40
C VAL A 470 -8.07 -43.75 -15.33
N ALA A 471 -7.43 -44.81 -14.82
CA ALA A 471 -6.45 -45.60 -15.56
C ALA A 471 -7.03 -46.24 -16.83
N ASP A 472 -8.31 -46.57 -16.86
CA ASP A 472 -9.00 -47.17 -18.03
C ASP A 472 -9.51 -46.17 -19.06
N ILE A 473 -9.41 -44.85 -18.79
CA ILE A 473 -9.70 -43.82 -19.78
C ILE A 473 -8.61 -43.85 -20.84
N LYS A 474 -8.96 -44.17 -22.07
CA LYS A 474 -7.96 -44.18 -23.19
C LYS A 474 -7.65 -42.78 -23.68
N PRO A 475 -6.43 -42.51 -24.20
CA PRO A 475 -6.15 -41.26 -24.88
C PRO A 475 -7.19 -40.92 -25.97
N GLY A 476 -7.60 -39.64 -26.07
CA GLY A 476 -8.70 -39.19 -26.93
C GLY A 476 -10.09 -39.45 -26.34
N ARG A 477 -10.19 -39.86 -25.10
CA ARG A 477 -11.46 -40.12 -24.38
C ARG A 477 -11.59 -39.24 -23.15
N SER A 478 -12.83 -39.04 -22.74
CA SER A 478 -13.16 -38.28 -21.53
C SER A 478 -14.15 -39.07 -20.65
N ARG A 479 -14.23 -38.65 -19.40
CA ARG A 479 -15.17 -39.17 -18.40
C ARG A 479 -15.69 -38.03 -17.55
N TYR A 480 -16.99 -37.98 -17.29
CA TYR A 480 -17.57 -37.14 -16.25
C TYR A 480 -17.21 -37.70 -14.89
N ALA A 481 -16.80 -36.84 -13.96
CA ALA A 481 -16.31 -37.26 -12.64
C ALA A 481 -16.60 -36.22 -11.57
N LEU A 482 -16.65 -36.67 -10.33
CA LEU A 482 -16.88 -35.87 -9.15
C LEU A 482 -15.57 -35.73 -8.38
N LEU A 483 -15.12 -34.50 -8.11
CA LEU A 483 -14.01 -34.28 -7.20
C LEU A 483 -14.52 -34.35 -5.76
N LEU A 484 -13.88 -35.15 -4.92
CA LEU A 484 -14.30 -35.34 -3.54
C LEU A 484 -13.26 -34.83 -2.55
N ASN A 485 -13.74 -34.44 -1.35
CA ASN A 485 -12.89 -34.24 -0.19
C ASN A 485 -12.67 -35.56 0.59
N GLU A 486 -11.88 -35.50 1.67
CA GLU A 486 -11.50 -36.68 2.49
C GLU A 486 -12.71 -37.34 3.18
N ARG A 487 -13.84 -36.64 3.32
CA ARG A 487 -15.08 -37.16 3.89
C ARG A 487 -16.03 -37.73 2.86
N GLY A 488 -15.61 -37.74 1.57
CA GLY A 488 -16.44 -38.21 0.46
C GLY A 488 -17.51 -37.21 0.02
N HIS A 489 -17.44 -35.94 0.46
CA HIS A 489 -18.35 -34.90 -0.04
C HIS A 489 -17.87 -34.36 -1.36
N VAL A 490 -18.80 -34.10 -2.27
CA VAL A 490 -18.51 -33.49 -3.56
C VAL A 490 -18.03 -32.05 -3.36
N MET A 491 -16.84 -31.77 -3.84
CA MET A 491 -16.27 -30.40 -3.89
C MET A 491 -16.62 -29.71 -5.20
N ASP A 492 -16.53 -30.44 -6.31
CA ASP A 492 -16.85 -29.95 -7.66
C ASP A 492 -17.12 -31.13 -8.60
N ASP A 493 -17.63 -30.82 -9.78
CA ASP A 493 -17.85 -31.80 -10.84
C ASP A 493 -17.30 -31.30 -12.17
N GLY A 494 -17.01 -32.23 -13.07
CA GLY A 494 -16.51 -31.87 -14.39
C GLY A 494 -16.05 -33.06 -15.22
N MET A 495 -15.21 -32.75 -16.20
CA MET A 495 -14.71 -33.74 -17.14
C MET A 495 -13.23 -34.03 -16.89
N ILE A 496 -12.86 -35.28 -16.94
CA ILE A 496 -11.49 -35.74 -17.07
C ILE A 496 -11.27 -36.14 -18.53
N LEU A 497 -10.40 -35.42 -19.23
CA LEU A 497 -10.01 -35.67 -20.61
C LEU A 497 -8.59 -36.21 -20.63
N ARG A 498 -8.36 -37.39 -21.18
CA ARG A 498 -7.01 -37.97 -21.34
C ARG A 498 -6.45 -37.63 -22.71
N GLU A 499 -5.46 -36.72 -22.78
CA GLU A 499 -4.77 -36.35 -24.03
C GLU A 499 -3.70 -37.38 -24.40
N SER A 500 -2.93 -37.85 -23.39
CA SER A 500 -1.90 -38.86 -23.57
C SER A 500 -1.78 -39.77 -22.33
N GLU A 501 -0.80 -40.63 -22.31
CA GLU A 501 -0.57 -41.50 -21.15
C GLU A 501 -0.27 -40.74 -19.85
N THR A 502 0.35 -39.55 -19.98
CA THR A 502 0.84 -38.75 -18.85
C THR A 502 0.29 -37.31 -18.84
N ARG A 503 -0.77 -37.03 -19.62
CA ARG A 503 -1.34 -35.69 -19.70
C ARG A 503 -2.86 -35.73 -19.76
N PHE A 504 -3.50 -34.94 -18.88
CA PHE A 504 -4.95 -34.84 -18.77
C PHE A 504 -5.37 -33.35 -18.72
N VAL A 505 -6.60 -33.10 -19.14
CA VAL A 505 -7.30 -31.83 -18.94
C VAL A 505 -8.47 -32.11 -18.02
N LEU A 506 -8.55 -31.34 -16.95
CA LEU A 506 -9.67 -31.39 -15.99
C LEU A 506 -10.52 -30.14 -16.18
N SER A 507 -11.83 -30.30 -16.26
CA SER A 507 -12.74 -29.16 -16.22
C SER A 507 -13.48 -29.10 -14.90
N PHE A 508 -13.84 -27.88 -14.48
CA PHE A 508 -14.52 -27.59 -13.22
C PHE A 508 -15.60 -26.53 -13.43
N THR A 509 -16.49 -26.39 -12.45
CA THR A 509 -17.45 -25.29 -12.44
C THR A 509 -16.73 -23.95 -12.33
N SER A 510 -17.37 -22.87 -12.80
CA SER A 510 -16.80 -21.53 -12.76
C SER A 510 -16.48 -21.05 -11.32
N GLY A 511 -17.27 -21.47 -10.35
CA GLY A 511 -17.10 -21.10 -8.94
C GLY A 511 -16.14 -22.02 -8.18
N GLY A 512 -15.98 -23.27 -8.62
CA GLY A 512 -15.17 -24.27 -7.94
C GLY A 512 -13.72 -24.37 -8.42
N ALA A 513 -13.39 -23.79 -9.59
CA ALA A 513 -12.09 -23.96 -10.25
C ALA A 513 -10.89 -23.63 -9.37
N ALA A 514 -10.92 -22.53 -8.63
CA ALA A 514 -9.82 -22.11 -7.76
C ALA A 514 -9.63 -23.05 -6.57
N ASN A 515 -10.74 -23.51 -5.95
CA ASN A 515 -10.69 -24.47 -4.85
C ASN A 515 -10.19 -25.82 -5.33
N ALA A 516 -10.62 -26.27 -6.52
CA ALA A 516 -10.16 -27.51 -7.12
C ALA A 516 -8.65 -27.46 -7.45
N GLU A 517 -8.16 -26.33 -7.97
CA GLU A 517 -6.72 -26.16 -8.21
C GLU A 517 -5.91 -26.27 -6.93
N MET A 518 -6.29 -25.54 -5.86
CA MET A 518 -5.62 -25.64 -4.57
C MET A 518 -5.62 -27.07 -4.05
N TRP A 519 -6.77 -27.73 -4.07
CA TRP A 519 -6.93 -29.11 -3.63
C TRP A 519 -6.02 -30.10 -4.35
N VAL A 520 -5.95 -29.97 -5.68
CA VAL A 520 -5.06 -30.81 -6.50
C VAL A 520 -3.60 -30.55 -6.16
N ARG A 521 -3.17 -29.30 -5.97
CA ARG A 521 -1.79 -28.95 -5.61
C ARG A 521 -1.42 -29.44 -4.21
N ASP A 522 -2.29 -29.25 -3.22
CA ASP A 522 -2.06 -29.69 -1.84
C ASP A 522 -1.82 -31.21 -1.76
N TRP A 523 -2.57 -31.99 -2.53
CA TRP A 523 -2.38 -33.44 -2.55
C TRP A 523 -1.15 -33.90 -3.34
N ILE A 524 -0.77 -33.18 -4.40
CA ILE A 524 0.50 -33.42 -5.10
C ILE A 524 1.65 -33.26 -4.11
N ASP A 525 1.67 -32.17 -3.36
CA ASP A 525 2.72 -31.88 -2.37
C ASP A 525 2.68 -32.87 -1.20
N THR A 526 1.49 -33.14 -0.67
CA THR A 526 1.30 -34.08 0.47
C THR A 526 1.76 -35.51 0.14
N TRP A 527 1.50 -35.97 -1.08
CA TRP A 527 1.87 -37.34 -1.50
C TRP A 527 3.22 -37.41 -2.21
N GLY A 528 3.89 -36.28 -2.41
CA GLY A 528 5.20 -36.17 -3.08
C GLY A 528 5.17 -36.65 -4.54
N LEU A 529 4.08 -36.40 -5.28
CA LEU A 529 3.88 -36.87 -6.64
C LEU A 529 4.56 -35.99 -7.67
N ARG A 530 5.12 -36.59 -8.73
CA ARG A 530 5.74 -35.87 -9.83
C ARG A 530 4.69 -35.48 -10.88
N VAL A 531 3.89 -34.48 -10.54
CA VAL A 531 2.82 -33.93 -11.39
C VAL A 531 2.93 -32.41 -11.46
N HIS A 532 2.76 -31.87 -12.65
CA HIS A 532 2.68 -30.44 -12.91
C HIS A 532 1.24 -30.04 -13.17
N VAL A 533 0.84 -28.90 -12.61
CA VAL A 533 -0.51 -28.32 -12.79
C VAL A 533 -0.36 -26.97 -13.47
N LEU A 534 -1.10 -26.76 -14.55
CA LEU A 534 -1.19 -25.49 -15.26
C LEU A 534 -2.65 -25.06 -15.39
N ASP A 535 -3.01 -23.95 -14.76
CA ASP A 535 -4.33 -23.34 -14.96
C ASP A 535 -4.39 -22.66 -16.33
N ARG A 536 -5.33 -23.09 -17.16
CA ARG A 536 -5.61 -22.58 -18.48
C ARG A 536 -6.97 -21.85 -18.57
N THR A 537 -7.64 -21.65 -17.44
CA THR A 537 -8.98 -21.06 -17.35
C THR A 537 -9.05 -19.71 -18.08
N MET A 538 -8.08 -18.82 -17.81
CA MET A 538 -8.02 -17.49 -18.42
C MET A 538 -7.45 -17.46 -19.85
N SER A 539 -6.73 -18.50 -20.25
CA SER A 539 -5.99 -18.53 -21.53
C SER A 539 -6.68 -19.34 -22.63
N LEU A 540 -7.76 -20.05 -22.30
CA LEU A 540 -8.54 -20.84 -23.26
C LEU A 540 -10.01 -20.43 -23.19
N ALA A 541 -10.50 -19.81 -24.26
CA ALA A 541 -11.94 -19.66 -24.46
C ALA A 541 -12.60 -21.02 -24.66
N ALA A 542 -13.84 -21.16 -24.25
CA ALA A 542 -14.62 -22.35 -24.48
C ALA A 542 -16.04 -21.99 -24.98
N ILE A 543 -16.43 -22.60 -26.07
CA ILE A 543 -17.74 -22.37 -26.71
C ILE A 543 -18.50 -23.69 -26.72
N ASN A 544 -19.71 -23.66 -26.21
CA ASN A 544 -20.66 -24.77 -26.30
C ASN A 544 -21.53 -24.59 -27.53
N VAL A 545 -21.65 -25.64 -28.35
CA VAL A 545 -22.56 -25.70 -29.50
C VAL A 545 -23.56 -26.80 -29.23
N THR A 546 -24.83 -26.43 -28.99
CA THR A 546 -25.87 -27.35 -28.52
C THR A 546 -27.13 -27.23 -29.35
N GLY A 547 -27.76 -28.37 -29.63
CA GLY A 547 -29.03 -28.48 -30.36
C GLY A 547 -28.98 -29.50 -31.48
N PRO A 548 -30.13 -29.88 -32.04
CA PRO A 548 -30.22 -30.89 -33.12
C PRO A 548 -29.43 -30.49 -34.38
N LEU A 549 -29.25 -29.20 -34.65
CA LEU A 549 -28.50 -28.70 -35.81
C LEU A 549 -27.00 -28.44 -35.49
N ALA A 550 -26.52 -28.76 -34.28
CA ALA A 550 -25.13 -28.51 -33.88
C ALA A 550 -24.10 -29.17 -34.82
N ARG A 551 -24.35 -30.42 -35.23
CA ARG A 551 -23.47 -31.11 -36.19
C ARG A 551 -23.43 -30.39 -37.52
N THR A 552 -24.58 -29.96 -38.04
CA THR A 552 -24.68 -29.24 -39.33
C THR A 552 -23.88 -27.92 -39.26
N LEU A 553 -23.99 -27.17 -38.17
CA LEU A 553 -23.26 -25.93 -37.97
C LEU A 553 -21.74 -26.19 -37.95
N LEU A 554 -21.28 -27.16 -37.15
CA LEU A 554 -19.86 -27.48 -37.04
C LEU A 554 -19.28 -27.99 -38.38
N THR A 555 -20.04 -28.81 -39.14
CA THR A 555 -19.60 -29.25 -40.48
C THR A 555 -19.43 -28.07 -41.41
N ARG A 556 -20.34 -27.08 -41.40
CA ARG A 556 -20.22 -25.84 -42.16
C ARG A 556 -19.04 -24.98 -41.71
N ALA A 557 -18.67 -25.05 -40.42
CA ALA A 557 -17.50 -24.39 -39.89
C ALA A 557 -16.18 -25.17 -40.12
N GLY A 558 -16.22 -26.22 -40.96
CA GLY A 558 -15.03 -26.99 -41.37
C GLY A 558 -14.71 -28.25 -40.54
N LEU A 559 -15.49 -28.53 -39.50
CA LEU A 559 -15.33 -29.77 -38.73
C LEU A 559 -16.09 -30.93 -39.40
N ALA A 560 -15.45 -31.58 -40.37
CA ALA A 560 -16.07 -32.63 -41.16
C ALA A 560 -16.43 -33.89 -40.37
N ASP A 561 -15.55 -34.28 -39.43
CA ASP A 561 -15.73 -35.49 -38.62
C ASP A 561 -15.62 -35.17 -37.12
N PRO A 562 -16.72 -34.79 -36.44
CA PRO A 562 -16.76 -34.53 -35.03
C PRO A 562 -16.48 -35.83 -34.24
N PRO A 563 -15.81 -35.73 -33.04
CA PRO A 563 -15.50 -36.90 -32.25
C PRO A 563 -16.75 -37.70 -31.85
N ARG A 564 -16.58 -38.97 -31.59
CA ARG A 564 -17.63 -39.81 -30.99
C ARG A 564 -18.00 -39.34 -29.59
N PHE A 565 -19.15 -39.72 -29.09
CA PHE A 565 -19.60 -39.39 -27.73
C PHE A 565 -18.52 -39.72 -26.67
N LEU A 566 -18.26 -38.79 -25.75
CA LEU A 566 -17.16 -38.78 -24.79
C LEU A 566 -15.76 -38.88 -25.44
N GLY A 567 -15.64 -38.52 -26.68
CA GLY A 567 -14.35 -38.35 -27.37
C GLY A 567 -13.96 -36.89 -27.49
N HIS A 568 -12.66 -36.67 -27.67
CA HIS A 568 -12.12 -35.37 -27.98
C HIS A 568 -11.02 -35.48 -29.04
N VAL A 569 -10.77 -34.38 -29.74
CA VAL A 569 -9.79 -34.29 -30.84
C VAL A 569 -9.31 -32.83 -30.99
N HIS A 570 -8.08 -32.67 -31.43
CA HIS A 570 -7.61 -31.38 -31.93
C HIS A 570 -7.99 -31.26 -33.40
N ALA A 571 -8.70 -30.20 -33.75
CA ALA A 571 -9.16 -29.93 -35.11
C ALA A 571 -9.34 -28.42 -35.33
N ASP A 572 -9.27 -28.00 -36.59
CA ASP A 572 -9.61 -26.64 -36.96
C ASP A 572 -11.12 -26.46 -37.08
N VAL A 573 -11.64 -25.42 -36.46
CA VAL A 573 -13.05 -24.99 -36.59
C VAL A 573 -13.06 -23.54 -37.04
N ALA A 574 -13.64 -23.25 -38.16
CA ALA A 574 -13.63 -21.92 -38.81
C ALA A 574 -12.20 -21.34 -38.99
N GLY A 575 -11.20 -22.18 -39.24
CA GLY A 575 -9.81 -21.78 -39.41
C GLY A 575 -9.06 -21.51 -38.09
N VAL A 576 -9.66 -21.84 -36.95
CA VAL A 576 -9.04 -21.68 -35.62
C VAL A 576 -8.70 -23.05 -35.04
N PRO A 577 -7.46 -23.30 -34.58
CA PRO A 577 -7.11 -24.52 -33.88
C PRO A 577 -7.91 -24.69 -32.58
N CYS A 578 -8.69 -25.73 -32.46
CA CYS A 578 -9.57 -26.01 -31.33
C CYS A 578 -9.33 -27.39 -30.73
N HIS A 579 -9.54 -27.51 -29.44
CA HIS A 579 -9.74 -28.79 -28.78
C HIS A 579 -11.24 -29.08 -28.73
N VAL A 580 -11.71 -29.95 -29.59
CA VAL A 580 -13.14 -30.26 -29.76
C VAL A 580 -13.49 -31.48 -28.95
N MET A 581 -14.54 -31.37 -28.11
CA MET A 581 -15.03 -32.45 -27.24
C MET A 581 -16.53 -32.64 -27.50
N ARG A 582 -16.99 -33.90 -27.59
CA ARG A 582 -18.41 -34.23 -27.73
C ARG A 582 -18.95 -34.78 -26.42
N LEU A 583 -19.87 -34.04 -25.83
CA LEU A 583 -20.58 -34.39 -24.60
C LEU A 583 -22.10 -34.49 -24.86
N SER A 584 -22.82 -34.95 -23.82
CA SER A 584 -24.26 -34.80 -23.67
C SER A 584 -24.54 -34.34 -22.26
N PHE A 585 -25.43 -33.41 -22.11
CA PHE A 585 -25.96 -33.00 -20.80
C PHE A 585 -27.33 -33.58 -20.60
#